data_454304a86114bbbdaaf917f9e1fdcfe1
#
_entry.id   454304a86114bbbdaaf917f9e1fdcfe1
#
_cell.length_a   1.000
_cell.length_b   1.000
_cell.length_c   1.000
_cell.angle_alpha   90.00
_cell.angle_beta   90.00
_cell.angle_gamma   90.00
#
_symmetry.space_group_name_H-M   'P 1'
#
loop_
_entity.id
_entity.type
_entity.pdbx_description
1 polymer ?
#
loop_
_entity_poly.entity_id
_entity_poly.type
_entity_poly.pdbx_seq_one_letter_code
_entity_poly.pdbx_strand_id
1 'polypeptide(L)'
;MRLFHVSEQSDIDQFEPRMHYELEREVVWAVDDDHLPNYLLPRDCPRVCVINRKLNTYQIDVPKSYKEEVLKKKIYIYEMPIEQFEEIDSNAGYYISTDVVKPLSMNTVPDCVRAQRAFDVKLVFNEA
;
A
#
# COMPACT_ATOMS: atom_id res chain seq x y z
N MET A 1 6.74 -14.95 -0.36
CA MET A 1 6.44 -13.51 -0.63
C MET A 1 5.13 -13.40 -1.39
N ARG A 2 4.33 -12.42 -1.03
CA ARG A 2 3.06 -12.11 -1.69
C ARG A 2 3.08 -10.68 -2.16
N LEU A 3 2.39 -10.39 -3.26
CA LEU A 3 2.26 -9.03 -3.81
C LEU A 3 0.83 -8.54 -3.69
N PHE A 4 0.68 -7.24 -3.41
CA PHE A 4 -0.60 -6.61 -3.18
C PHE A 4 -0.72 -5.26 -3.88
N HIS A 5 -1.95 -4.93 -4.28
CA HIS A 5 -2.30 -3.60 -4.74
C HIS A 5 -3.35 -3.04 -3.78
N VAL A 6 -3.15 -1.83 -3.29
CA VAL A 6 -4.06 -1.17 -2.36
C VAL A 6 -4.85 -0.11 -3.10
N SER A 7 -6.17 -0.11 -2.95
CA SER A 7 -7.06 0.83 -3.64
C SER A 7 -8.21 1.26 -2.73
N GLU A 8 -8.80 2.39 -3.05
CA GLU A 8 -10.04 2.84 -2.40
C GLU A 8 -11.28 2.35 -3.14
N GLN A 9 -11.11 1.60 -4.23
CA GLN A 9 -12.19 1.00 -5.01
C GLN A 9 -12.36 -0.48 -4.68
N SER A 10 -13.60 -0.92 -4.46
CA SER A 10 -13.93 -2.29 -4.05
C SER A 10 -14.28 -3.23 -5.19
N ASP A 11 -14.45 -2.72 -6.39
CA ASP A 11 -15.05 -3.43 -7.51
C ASP A 11 -14.12 -3.62 -8.70
N ILE A 12 -12.83 -3.75 -8.45
CA ILE A 12 -11.84 -3.93 -9.52
C ILE A 12 -11.73 -5.41 -9.86
N ASP A 13 -12.27 -5.79 -11.02
CA ASP A 13 -12.17 -7.17 -11.52
C ASP A 13 -10.84 -7.40 -12.25
N GLN A 14 -10.29 -6.33 -12.81
CA GLN A 14 -9.13 -6.39 -13.66
C GLN A 14 -8.40 -5.05 -13.62
N PHE A 15 -7.07 -5.11 -13.51
CA PHE A 15 -6.23 -3.92 -13.50
C PHE A 15 -5.66 -3.68 -14.89
N GLU A 16 -5.90 -2.49 -15.43
CA GLU A 16 -5.33 -2.05 -16.71
C GLU A 16 -4.04 -1.27 -16.43
N PRO A 17 -2.98 -1.47 -17.22
CA PRO A 17 -1.78 -0.65 -17.09
C PRO A 17 -2.10 0.83 -17.27
N ARG A 18 -1.54 1.66 -16.39
CA ARG A 18 -1.69 3.12 -16.43
C ARG A 18 -0.33 3.79 -16.46
N MET A 19 -0.28 4.97 -17.08
CA MET A 19 0.96 5.72 -17.19
C MET A 19 1.57 6.01 -15.82
N HIS A 20 2.83 5.60 -15.66
CA HIS A 20 3.66 5.93 -14.51
C HIS A 20 4.71 6.92 -15.00
N TYR A 21 4.57 8.19 -14.64
CA TYR A 21 5.37 9.25 -15.22
C TYR A 21 6.87 9.13 -14.95
N GLU A 22 7.24 8.65 -13.76
CA GLU A 22 8.66 8.45 -13.43
C GLU A 22 9.30 7.34 -14.23
N LEU A 23 8.55 6.28 -14.55
CA LEU A 23 9.04 5.15 -15.33
C LEU A 23 8.83 5.35 -16.84
N GLU A 24 8.06 6.36 -17.22
CA GLU A 24 7.72 6.68 -18.61
C GLU A 24 7.09 5.51 -19.37
N ARG A 25 6.28 4.69 -18.67
CA ARG A 25 5.55 3.56 -19.27
C ARG A 25 4.27 3.24 -18.51
N GLU A 26 3.38 2.51 -19.16
CA GLU A 26 2.12 2.08 -18.57
C GLU A 26 2.33 0.80 -17.78
N VAL A 27 1.93 0.81 -16.49
CA VAL A 27 2.13 -0.31 -15.59
C VAL A 27 0.96 -0.50 -14.63
N VAL A 28 0.86 -1.72 -14.10
CA VAL A 28 0.08 -2.04 -12.91
C VAL A 28 1.10 -2.21 -11.79
N TRP A 29 0.93 -1.48 -10.68
CA TRP A 29 1.87 -1.57 -9.57
C TRP A 29 1.39 -2.55 -8.50
N ALA A 30 2.34 -3.08 -7.74
CA ALA A 30 2.08 -3.89 -6.55
C ALA A 30 3.21 -3.68 -5.54
N VAL A 31 2.95 -4.03 -4.30
CA VAL A 31 3.90 -3.93 -3.20
C VAL A 31 4.00 -5.28 -2.50
N ASP A 32 5.18 -5.61 -1.99
CA ASP A 32 5.37 -6.84 -1.22
C ASP A 32 4.72 -6.75 0.17
N ASP A 33 4.62 -7.89 0.84
CA ASP A 33 3.99 -7.97 2.17
C ASP A 33 4.78 -7.21 3.24
N ASP A 34 6.10 -7.14 3.14
CA ASP A 34 6.92 -6.41 4.11
C ASP A 34 6.65 -4.89 4.09
N HIS A 35 6.35 -4.34 2.92
CA HIS A 35 6.12 -2.90 2.74
C HIS A 35 4.65 -2.54 2.65
N LEU A 36 3.76 -3.52 2.69
CA LEU A 36 2.32 -3.30 2.59
C LEU A 36 1.80 -2.26 3.59
N PRO A 37 2.25 -2.23 4.87
CA PRO A 37 1.76 -1.22 5.82
C PRO A 37 1.94 0.23 5.38
N ASN A 38 2.97 0.53 4.57
CA ASN A 38 3.20 1.88 4.06
C ASN A 38 2.03 2.39 3.20
N TYR A 39 1.24 1.47 2.66
CA TYR A 39 0.13 1.76 1.75
C TYR A 39 -1.25 1.54 2.39
N LEU A 40 -1.31 1.08 3.64
CA LEU A 40 -2.56 0.85 4.36
C LEU A 40 -3.10 2.12 5.00
N LEU A 41 -3.22 3.16 4.18
CA LEU A 41 -3.73 4.48 4.54
C LEU A 41 -4.45 5.07 3.33
N PRO A 42 -5.34 6.06 3.52
CA PRO A 42 -5.93 6.76 2.38
C PRO A 42 -4.85 7.28 1.43
N ARG A 43 -5.11 7.19 0.14
CA ARG A 43 -4.13 7.50 -0.91
C ARG A 43 -3.54 8.90 -0.77
N ASP A 44 -4.38 9.90 -0.51
CA ASP A 44 -3.98 11.30 -0.46
C ASP A 44 -3.39 11.72 0.88
N CYS A 45 -3.35 10.80 1.84
CA CYS A 45 -2.83 11.07 3.17
C CYS A 45 -1.30 11.10 3.15
N PRO A 46 -0.65 12.22 3.49
CA PRO A 46 0.80 12.27 3.62
C PRO A 46 1.28 11.36 4.74
N ARG A 47 2.44 10.76 4.56
CA ARG A 47 3.01 9.86 5.56
C ARG A 47 4.52 9.84 5.51
N VAL A 48 5.12 9.64 6.68
CA VAL A 48 6.56 9.38 6.79
C VAL A 48 6.73 8.03 7.47
N CYS A 49 7.33 7.09 6.75
CA CYS A 49 7.53 5.73 7.24
C CYS A 49 8.97 5.58 7.76
N VAL A 50 9.10 5.19 9.02
CA VAL A 50 10.40 5.01 9.67
C VAL A 50 10.51 3.57 10.16
N ILE A 51 11.46 2.83 9.58
CA ILE A 51 11.75 1.45 9.96
C ILE A 51 13.14 1.43 10.60
N ASN A 52 13.21 0.98 11.86
CA ASN A 52 14.48 0.74 12.53
C ASN A 52 14.67 -0.75 12.71
N ARG A 53 15.49 -1.35 11.84
CA ARG A 53 15.69 -2.80 11.83
C ARG A 53 16.47 -3.28 13.04
N LYS A 54 17.36 -2.46 13.61
CA LYS A 54 18.11 -2.81 14.81
C LYS A 54 17.23 -2.96 16.03
N LEU A 55 16.25 -2.03 16.18
CA LEU A 55 15.31 -2.03 17.30
C LEU A 55 14.02 -2.78 16.96
N ASN A 56 13.90 -3.29 15.74
CA ASN A 56 12.70 -3.96 15.24
C ASN A 56 11.45 -3.09 15.43
N THR A 57 11.58 -1.80 15.14
CA THR A 57 10.46 -0.85 15.25
C THR A 57 10.03 -0.34 13.89
N TYR A 58 8.73 -0.12 13.76
CA TYR A 58 8.12 0.38 12.54
C TYR A 58 7.10 1.45 12.93
N GLN A 59 7.31 2.66 12.45
CA GLN A 59 6.44 3.79 12.77
C GLN A 59 6.05 4.55 11.51
N ILE A 60 4.79 4.96 11.44
CA ILE A 60 4.30 5.81 10.37
C ILE A 60 3.73 7.07 11.00
N ASP A 61 4.25 8.22 10.58
CA ASP A 61 3.80 9.54 11.02
C ASP A 61 2.84 10.13 9.99
N VAL A 62 1.69 10.59 10.47
CA VAL A 62 0.64 11.18 9.66
C VAL A 62 0.27 12.53 10.27
N PRO A 63 0.08 13.60 9.45
CA PRO A 63 -0.39 14.87 9.99
C PRO A 63 -1.75 14.70 10.68
N LYS A 64 -1.89 15.31 11.84
CA LYS A 64 -3.11 15.24 12.65
C LYS A 64 -4.36 15.69 11.89
N SER A 65 -4.19 16.61 10.93
CA SER A 65 -5.29 17.08 10.09
C SER A 65 -5.93 15.99 9.24
N TYR A 66 -5.25 14.85 9.03
CA TYR A 66 -5.76 13.72 8.26
C TYR A 66 -6.33 12.60 9.12
N LYS A 67 -6.32 12.76 10.45
CA LYS A 67 -6.77 11.73 11.38
C LYS A 67 -8.21 11.27 11.11
N GLU A 68 -9.11 12.21 10.87
CA GLU A 68 -10.50 11.90 10.61
C GLU A 68 -10.67 11.07 9.34
N GLU A 69 -9.94 11.42 8.29
CA GLU A 69 -9.94 10.69 7.02
C GLU A 69 -9.41 9.26 7.19
N VAL A 70 -8.32 9.11 7.93
CA VAL A 70 -7.73 7.79 8.23
C VAL A 70 -8.71 6.91 8.99
N LEU A 71 -9.46 7.47 9.92
CA LEU A 71 -10.42 6.71 10.72
C LEU A 71 -11.68 6.31 9.96
N LYS A 72 -12.05 7.07 8.92
CA LYS A 72 -13.30 6.85 8.19
C LYS A 72 -13.14 6.10 6.87
N LYS A 73 -12.01 6.25 6.21
CA LYS A 73 -11.79 5.70 4.86
C LYS A 73 -11.62 4.19 4.91
N LYS A 74 -12.35 3.51 4.05
CA LYS A 74 -12.13 2.08 3.80
C LYS A 74 -11.15 1.94 2.66
N ILE A 75 -10.27 0.96 2.76
CA ILE A 75 -9.38 0.59 1.68
C ILE A 75 -9.53 -0.89 1.38
N TYR A 76 -9.06 -1.29 0.21
CA TYR A 76 -9.19 -2.65 -0.29
C TYR A 76 -7.83 -3.16 -0.73
N ILE A 77 -7.50 -4.38 -0.33
CA ILE A 77 -6.23 -5.02 -0.63
C ILE A 77 -6.48 -6.12 -1.64
N TYR A 78 -5.87 -5.99 -2.81
CA TYR A 78 -5.94 -7.00 -3.87
C TYR A 78 -4.64 -7.79 -3.89
N GLU A 79 -4.74 -9.10 -3.73
CA GLU A 79 -3.57 -9.95 -3.90
C GLU A 79 -3.34 -10.18 -5.39
N MET A 80 -2.10 -10.00 -5.83
CA MET A 80 -1.73 -10.03 -7.24
C MET A 80 -0.92 -11.29 -7.57
N PRO A 81 -1.06 -11.82 -8.81
CA PRO A 81 -0.25 -12.96 -9.24
C PRO A 81 1.20 -12.56 -9.41
N ILE A 82 2.06 -13.05 -8.53
CA ILE A 82 3.48 -12.66 -8.46
C ILE A 82 4.24 -12.92 -9.76
N GLU A 83 3.86 -13.97 -10.49
CA GLU A 83 4.56 -14.37 -11.73
C GLU A 83 4.41 -13.35 -12.86
N GLN A 84 3.47 -12.40 -12.76
CA GLN A 84 3.28 -11.35 -13.77
C GLN A 84 4.09 -10.09 -13.48
N PHE A 85 4.81 -10.04 -12.36
CA PHE A 85 5.44 -8.81 -11.87
C PHE A 85 6.96 -8.90 -11.85
N GLU A 86 7.61 -7.76 -12.06
CA GLU A 86 9.06 -7.60 -11.90
C GLU A 86 9.37 -6.58 -10.82
N GLU A 87 10.43 -6.82 -10.06
CA GLU A 87 10.88 -5.90 -9.01
C GLU A 87 11.52 -4.66 -9.63
N ILE A 88 11.08 -3.48 -9.17
CA ILE A 88 11.62 -2.20 -9.61
C ILE A 88 12.46 -1.55 -8.52
N ASP A 89 12.01 -1.63 -7.26
CA ASP A 89 12.68 -0.99 -6.14
C ASP A 89 12.55 -1.88 -4.90
N SER A 90 13.64 -2.54 -4.54
CA SER A 90 13.66 -3.45 -3.39
C SER A 90 13.51 -2.72 -2.07
N ASN A 91 13.96 -1.46 -1.98
CA ASN A 91 13.84 -0.67 -0.76
C ASN A 91 12.39 -0.29 -0.45
N ALA A 92 11.61 -0.07 -1.49
CA ALA A 92 10.18 0.25 -1.37
C ALA A 92 9.28 -0.99 -1.48
N GLY A 93 9.85 -2.15 -1.83
CA GLY A 93 9.07 -3.35 -2.09
C GLY A 93 8.16 -3.20 -3.30
N TYR A 94 8.59 -2.46 -4.30
CA TYR A 94 7.76 -2.02 -5.43
C TYR A 94 7.96 -2.90 -6.64
N TYR A 95 6.86 -3.40 -7.19
CA TYR A 95 6.82 -4.30 -8.33
C TYR A 95 5.85 -3.77 -9.39
N ILE A 96 6.11 -4.07 -10.65
CA ILE A 96 5.24 -3.64 -11.74
C ILE A 96 4.98 -4.79 -12.72
N SER A 97 3.83 -4.69 -13.41
CA SER A 97 3.50 -5.50 -14.58
C SER A 97 3.11 -4.56 -15.72
N THR A 98 3.49 -4.90 -16.93
CA THR A 98 3.09 -4.15 -18.12
C THR A 98 1.84 -4.72 -18.79
N ASP A 99 1.33 -5.83 -18.27
CA ASP A 99 0.15 -6.50 -18.79
C ASP A 99 -1.08 -6.22 -17.93
N VAL A 100 -2.24 -6.54 -18.47
CA VAL A 100 -3.49 -6.57 -17.72
C VAL A 100 -3.39 -7.64 -16.63
N VAL A 101 -3.78 -7.30 -15.41
CA VAL A 101 -3.68 -8.21 -14.27
C VAL A 101 -5.05 -8.46 -13.66
N LYS A 102 -5.38 -9.73 -13.48
CA LYS A 102 -6.56 -10.14 -12.69
C LYS A 102 -6.12 -10.47 -11.28
N PRO A 103 -6.69 -9.84 -10.25
CA PRO A 103 -6.29 -10.15 -8.88
C PRO A 103 -6.73 -11.55 -8.48
N LEU A 104 -5.97 -12.16 -7.56
CA LEU A 104 -6.29 -13.48 -7.02
C LEU A 104 -7.42 -13.42 -5.99
N SER A 105 -7.46 -12.33 -5.22
CA SER A 105 -8.44 -12.11 -4.16
C SER A 105 -8.49 -10.65 -3.77
N MET A 106 -9.51 -10.28 -3.00
CA MET A 106 -9.65 -8.93 -2.45
C MET A 106 -10.13 -9.01 -1.01
N ASN A 107 -9.52 -8.21 -0.14
CA ASN A 107 -9.92 -8.08 1.26
C ASN A 107 -10.22 -6.62 1.58
N THR A 108 -11.27 -6.40 2.36
CA THR A 108 -11.65 -5.08 2.83
C THR A 108 -10.89 -4.73 4.11
N VAL A 109 -10.36 -3.51 4.17
CA VAL A 109 -9.78 -2.94 5.38
C VAL A 109 -10.70 -1.81 5.85
N PRO A 110 -11.60 -2.09 6.80
CA PRO A 110 -12.55 -1.07 7.26
C PRO A 110 -11.94 -0.03 8.21
N ASP A 111 -10.79 -0.35 8.80
CA ASP A 111 -10.13 0.47 9.81
C ASP A 111 -8.62 0.42 9.61
N CYS A 112 -8.07 1.51 9.06
CA CYS A 112 -6.63 1.59 8.78
C CYS A 112 -5.78 1.54 10.06
N VAL A 113 -6.26 2.13 11.15
CA VAL A 113 -5.54 2.12 12.43
C VAL A 113 -5.37 0.68 12.94
N ARG A 114 -6.46 -0.08 12.90
CA ARG A 114 -6.45 -1.48 13.31
C ARG A 114 -5.54 -2.33 12.41
N ALA A 115 -5.57 -2.07 11.11
CA ALA A 115 -4.72 -2.76 10.14
C ALA A 115 -3.24 -2.50 10.44
N GLN A 116 -2.86 -1.25 10.70
CA GLN A 116 -1.48 -0.91 11.03
C GLN A 116 -1.02 -1.63 12.31
N ARG A 117 -1.90 -1.66 13.32
CA ARG A 117 -1.59 -2.37 14.58
C ARG A 117 -1.38 -3.87 14.36
N ALA A 118 -2.13 -4.48 13.45
CA ALA A 118 -1.99 -5.89 13.13
C ALA A 118 -0.62 -6.23 12.50
N PHE A 119 0.04 -5.23 11.90
CA PHE A 119 1.40 -5.36 11.35
C PHE A 119 2.48 -4.88 12.33
N ASP A 120 2.12 -4.65 13.60
CA ASP A 120 3.03 -4.11 14.63
C ASP A 120 3.61 -2.74 14.25
N VAL A 121 2.85 -1.95 13.52
CA VAL A 121 3.23 -0.60 13.14
C VAL A 121 2.62 0.39 14.12
N LYS A 122 3.45 1.31 14.62
CA LYS A 122 3.00 2.41 15.45
C LYS A 122 2.57 3.56 14.55
N LEU A 123 1.29 3.84 14.52
CA LEU A 123 0.73 4.96 13.76
C LEU A 123 0.64 6.18 14.67
N VAL A 124 1.30 7.26 14.29
CA VAL A 124 1.38 8.50 15.08
C VAL A 124 0.76 9.64 14.29
N PHE A 125 -0.19 10.34 14.91
CA PHE A 125 -0.77 11.56 14.37
C PHE A 125 -0.07 12.75 15.02
N ASN A 126 0.68 13.49 14.24
CA ASN A 126 1.43 14.65 14.74
C ASN A 126 0.97 15.96 14.13
N GLU A 127 1.45 17.06 14.68
CA GLU A 127 0.99 18.40 14.34
C GLU A 127 1.72 19.04 13.15
N ALA A 128 2.49 18.30 12.43
CA ALA A 128 3.28 18.83 11.32
C ALA A 128 2.46 19.52 10.26
#